data_4808d60b27fd7388d20cf9f769cc960e
#
_entry.id   4808d60b27fd7388d20cf9f769cc960e
#
_cell.length_a   1.000
_cell.length_b   1.000
_cell.length_c   1.000
_cell.angle_alpha   90.00
_cell.angle_beta   90.00
_cell.angle_gamma   90.00
#
_symmetry.space_group_name_H-M   'P 1'
#
loop_
_entity.id
_entity.type
_entity.pdbx_description
1 polymer ?
#
loop_
_entity_poly.entity_id
_entity_poly.type
_entity_poly.pdbx_seq_one_letter_code
_entity_poly.pdbx_strand_id
1 'polypeptide(L)'
;MTNKQMIDGVLVVNKPRGVTSFDVVRQVRRLFGQKKVGHAGTLDPSVAGVLVVALGKATKLIDELQTRPKRYVGEITLGFATETEDLDGAVIARKTIDTPIATTTIDAAIKSLNGSIKQIPPMYSAVKVNGRRLYDYARAGETVARPERDAMIYDFHRTSDIDFENSVQKFNFEATVSKGTYIRTLASDTGKRLDLPATMTSLTRTMGSGFTLSEAHDLSEVEKLAPDDLRQTIVPIKDILTWPTHVLSDDEWVAVRNGQKIAEWEPSSFLKQLYYNDKLKAVYQYDDSEHVWRSRYVFDNQ
;
A
#
# COMPACT_ATOMS: atom_id res chain seq x y z
N MET A 1 -26.98 19.70 -19.50
CA MET A 1 -25.76 19.09 -18.93
C MET A 1 -26.24 18.22 -17.78
N THR A 2 -26.29 16.90 -17.98
CA THR A 2 -26.66 15.95 -16.94
C THR A 2 -25.66 16.06 -15.81
N ASN A 3 -26.12 16.40 -14.62
CA ASN A 3 -25.33 16.47 -13.39
C ASN A 3 -24.82 15.05 -13.09
N LYS A 4 -23.62 14.70 -13.61
CA LYS A 4 -23.05 13.36 -13.44
C LYS A 4 -22.74 13.21 -11.96
N GLN A 5 -23.58 12.46 -11.25
CA GLN A 5 -23.43 12.23 -9.80
C GLN A 5 -22.01 11.67 -9.55
N MET A 6 -21.23 12.36 -8.72
CA MET A 6 -19.89 11.92 -8.33
C MET A 6 -19.97 10.57 -7.62
N ILE A 7 -19.05 9.69 -7.96
CA ILE A 7 -18.93 8.37 -7.35
C ILE A 7 -17.97 8.47 -6.17
N ASP A 8 -18.41 8.00 -5.01
CA ASP A 8 -17.66 7.98 -3.76
C ASP A 8 -17.42 6.52 -3.32
N GLY A 9 -16.18 6.07 -3.34
CA GLY A 9 -15.81 4.70 -2.97
C GLY A 9 -14.40 4.35 -3.44
N VAL A 10 -14.07 3.07 -3.46
CA VAL A 10 -12.81 2.59 -3.99
C VAL A 10 -13.03 1.57 -5.11
N LEU A 11 -12.17 1.64 -6.12
CA LEU A 11 -11.96 0.59 -7.11
C LEU A 11 -10.70 -0.19 -6.71
N VAL A 12 -10.83 -1.49 -6.55
CA VAL A 12 -9.70 -2.38 -6.32
C VAL A 12 -9.18 -2.85 -7.69
N VAL A 13 -7.96 -2.46 -8.04
CA VAL A 13 -7.39 -2.72 -9.37
C VAL A 13 -6.27 -3.75 -9.27
N ASN A 14 -6.30 -4.76 -10.11
CA ASN A 14 -5.13 -5.58 -10.44
C ASN A 14 -4.23 -4.78 -11.39
N LYS A 15 -3.25 -4.05 -10.83
CA LYS A 15 -2.33 -3.26 -11.66
C LYS A 15 -1.44 -4.19 -12.49
N PRO A 16 -1.43 -4.09 -13.80
CA PRO A 16 -0.50 -4.87 -14.61
C PRO A 16 0.94 -4.35 -14.46
N ARG A 17 1.92 -5.16 -14.86
CA ARG A 17 3.31 -4.71 -15.02
C ARG A 17 3.45 -3.73 -16.18
N GLY A 18 4.47 -2.89 -16.15
CA GLY A 18 4.81 -1.93 -17.20
C GLY A 18 4.11 -0.57 -17.11
N VAL A 19 3.16 -0.40 -16.17
CA VAL A 19 2.47 0.89 -15.96
C VAL A 19 2.69 1.42 -14.55
N THR A 20 2.71 2.74 -14.38
CA THR A 20 2.82 3.37 -13.06
C THR A 20 1.47 3.37 -12.32
N SER A 21 1.50 3.47 -10.99
CA SER A 21 0.27 3.68 -10.20
C SER A 21 -0.48 4.95 -10.60
N PHE A 22 0.23 5.97 -11.11
CA PHE A 22 -0.39 7.21 -11.58
C PHE A 22 -1.07 7.04 -12.94
N ASP A 23 -0.56 6.17 -13.82
CA ASP A 23 -1.21 5.82 -15.09
C ASP A 23 -2.58 5.18 -14.82
N VAL A 24 -2.65 4.26 -13.84
CA VAL A 24 -3.91 3.67 -13.39
C VAL A 24 -4.88 4.75 -12.90
N VAL A 25 -4.42 5.71 -12.06
CA VAL A 25 -5.25 6.83 -11.61
C VAL A 25 -5.77 7.67 -12.79
N ARG A 26 -4.92 7.95 -13.80
CA ARG A 26 -5.33 8.69 -15.01
C ARG A 26 -6.41 7.94 -15.79
N GLN A 27 -6.26 6.63 -15.93
CA GLN A 27 -7.22 5.77 -16.62
C GLN A 27 -8.56 5.73 -15.88
N VAL A 28 -8.55 5.56 -14.55
CA VAL A 28 -9.76 5.59 -13.70
C VAL A 28 -10.44 6.97 -13.76
N ARG A 29 -9.69 8.08 -13.72
CA ARG A 29 -10.25 9.43 -13.91
C ARG A 29 -11.03 9.57 -15.22
N ARG A 30 -10.48 9.06 -16.32
CA ARG A 30 -11.11 9.09 -17.63
C ARG A 30 -12.36 8.21 -17.66
N LEU A 31 -12.27 6.99 -17.14
CA LEU A 31 -13.34 6.01 -17.15
C LEU A 31 -14.57 6.49 -16.36
N PHE A 32 -14.36 7.02 -15.17
CA PHE A 32 -15.46 7.54 -14.32
C PHE A 32 -15.83 9.00 -14.60
N GLY A 33 -15.05 9.70 -15.42
CA GLY A 33 -15.30 11.11 -15.78
C GLY A 33 -15.19 12.06 -14.60
N GLN A 34 -14.36 11.77 -13.58
CA GLN A 34 -14.17 12.62 -12.41
C GLN A 34 -12.70 12.84 -12.08
N LYS A 35 -12.38 14.08 -11.59
CA LYS A 35 -10.99 14.48 -11.31
C LYS A 35 -10.48 14.00 -9.95
N LYS A 36 -11.37 13.90 -8.97
CA LYS A 36 -11.02 13.56 -7.58
C LYS A 36 -10.82 12.05 -7.46
N VAL A 37 -9.61 11.60 -7.80
CA VAL A 37 -9.16 10.20 -7.78
C VAL A 37 -7.72 10.15 -7.34
N GLY A 38 -7.40 9.22 -6.44
CA GLY A 38 -6.05 8.97 -5.93
C GLY A 38 -5.86 7.50 -5.56
N HIS A 39 -4.65 7.04 -5.28
CA HIS A 39 -4.38 5.65 -4.90
C HIS A 39 -3.85 5.52 -3.46
N ALA A 40 -4.12 4.38 -2.83
CA ALA A 40 -3.70 4.07 -1.47
C ALA A 40 -2.45 3.17 -1.43
N GLY A 41 -1.33 3.66 -1.95
CA GLY A 41 -0.03 2.98 -1.91
C GLY A 41 0.55 2.67 -3.28
N THR A 42 1.70 3.25 -3.56
CA THR A 42 2.42 3.09 -4.83
C THR A 42 2.86 1.64 -5.04
N LEU A 43 2.81 1.19 -6.30
CA LEU A 43 3.52 0.04 -6.84
C LEU A 43 4.50 0.54 -7.89
N ASP A 44 5.70 -0.01 -7.90
CA ASP A 44 6.68 0.25 -8.95
C ASP A 44 6.14 -0.25 -10.30
N PRO A 45 6.60 0.29 -11.45
CA PRO A 45 6.10 -0.11 -12.76
C PRO A 45 6.23 -1.61 -13.04
N SER A 46 7.34 -2.21 -12.63
CA SER A 46 7.65 -3.64 -12.77
C SER A 46 6.83 -4.56 -11.86
N VAL A 47 6.12 -4.00 -10.86
CA VAL A 47 5.34 -4.75 -9.85
C VAL A 47 3.86 -4.78 -10.23
N ALA A 48 3.27 -5.98 -10.22
CA ALA A 48 1.83 -6.19 -10.44
C ALA A 48 1.04 -6.28 -9.12
N GLY A 49 -0.30 -6.34 -9.23
CA GLY A 49 -1.20 -6.73 -8.15
C GLY A 49 -2.05 -5.61 -7.59
N VAL A 50 -2.56 -5.79 -6.38
CA VAL A 50 -3.60 -4.98 -5.77
C VAL A 50 -3.20 -3.51 -5.62
N LEU A 51 -3.88 -2.63 -6.33
CA LEU A 51 -3.80 -1.18 -6.20
C LEU A 51 -5.20 -0.62 -5.89
N VAL A 52 -5.40 -0.13 -4.67
CA VAL A 52 -6.67 0.48 -4.29
C VAL A 52 -6.71 1.93 -4.75
N VAL A 53 -7.69 2.25 -5.57
CA VAL A 53 -7.92 3.59 -6.15
C VAL A 53 -9.16 4.20 -5.53
N ALA A 54 -9.00 5.29 -4.81
CA ALA A 54 -10.08 6.01 -4.15
C ALA A 54 -10.69 7.07 -5.08
N LEU A 55 -12.03 7.13 -5.11
CA LEU A 55 -12.81 8.05 -5.91
C LEU A 55 -13.62 9.00 -5.01
N GLY A 56 -13.72 10.24 -5.42
CA GLY A 56 -14.56 11.23 -4.77
C GLY A 56 -14.21 11.46 -3.29
N LYS A 57 -15.19 11.34 -2.41
CA LYS A 57 -15.01 11.55 -0.95
C LYS A 57 -14.12 10.48 -0.31
N ALA A 58 -14.02 9.27 -0.89
CA ALA A 58 -13.12 8.22 -0.41
C ALA A 58 -11.63 8.60 -0.49
N THR A 59 -11.25 9.61 -1.28
CA THR A 59 -9.87 10.13 -1.31
C THR A 59 -9.40 10.66 0.05
N LYS A 60 -10.33 11.04 0.94
CA LYS A 60 -10.02 11.44 2.32
C LYS A 60 -9.49 10.29 3.17
N LEU A 61 -9.77 9.04 2.78
CA LEU A 61 -9.37 7.83 3.50
C LEU A 61 -8.03 7.26 3.02
N ILE A 62 -7.37 7.87 2.03
CA ILE A 62 -6.13 7.32 1.43
C ILE A 62 -5.06 7.07 2.49
N ASP A 63 -4.83 8.02 3.39
CA ASP A 63 -3.81 7.88 4.44
C ASP A 63 -4.14 6.72 5.39
N GLU A 64 -5.41 6.56 5.75
CA GLU A 64 -5.90 5.46 6.58
C GLU A 64 -5.76 4.10 5.88
N LEU A 65 -6.17 4.02 4.63
CA LEU A 65 -6.02 2.81 3.82
C LEU A 65 -4.56 2.40 3.66
N GLN A 66 -3.65 3.37 3.61
CA GLN A 66 -2.22 3.11 3.54
C GLN A 66 -1.62 2.52 4.83
N THR A 67 -2.25 2.70 5.99
CA THR A 67 -1.72 2.13 7.26
C THR A 67 -1.90 0.63 7.34
N ARG A 68 -2.89 0.08 6.65
CA ARG A 68 -3.21 -1.36 6.67
C ARG A 68 -2.04 -2.20 6.12
N PRO A 69 -1.83 -3.41 6.64
CA PRO A 69 -0.79 -4.32 6.15
C PRO A 69 -0.87 -4.58 4.65
N LYS A 70 0.26 -4.95 4.05
CA LYS A 70 0.37 -5.39 2.65
C LYS A 70 0.98 -6.78 2.63
N ARG A 71 0.50 -7.62 1.70
CA ARG A 71 1.08 -8.93 1.44
C ARG A 71 1.63 -8.98 0.02
N TYR A 72 2.78 -9.58 -0.09
CA TYR A 72 3.50 -9.72 -1.34
C TYR A 72 3.93 -11.16 -1.52
N VAL A 73 3.92 -11.62 -2.76
CA VAL A 73 4.63 -12.81 -3.22
C VAL A 73 5.67 -12.38 -4.23
N GLY A 74 6.82 -13.03 -4.23
CA GLY A 74 7.90 -12.67 -5.14
C GLY A 74 9.03 -13.67 -5.15
N GLU A 75 10.11 -13.32 -5.84
CA GLU A 75 11.31 -14.14 -5.95
C GLU A 75 12.53 -13.33 -5.52
N ILE A 76 13.42 -13.96 -4.77
CA ILE A 76 14.75 -13.46 -4.44
C ILE A 76 15.77 -14.33 -5.14
N THR A 77 16.74 -13.67 -5.80
CA THR A 77 17.92 -14.32 -6.36
C THR A 77 19.18 -13.88 -5.61
N LEU A 78 19.94 -14.86 -5.11
CA LEU A 78 21.23 -14.69 -4.46
C LEU A 78 22.34 -14.84 -5.50
N GLY A 79 23.44 -14.08 -5.36
CA GLY A 79 24.60 -14.16 -6.24
C GLY A 79 24.86 -12.90 -7.06
N PHE A 80 23.91 -11.98 -7.14
CA PHE A 80 24.13 -10.66 -7.73
C PHE A 80 23.27 -9.59 -7.07
N ALA A 81 23.70 -8.34 -7.15
CA ALA A 81 22.94 -7.16 -6.72
C ALA A 81 22.86 -6.14 -7.85
N THR A 82 21.75 -5.42 -7.90
CA THR A 82 21.51 -4.34 -8.84
C THR A 82 21.41 -3.01 -8.13
N GLU A 83 21.58 -1.91 -8.86
CA GLU A 83 21.51 -0.55 -8.34
C GLU A 83 20.13 -0.21 -7.74
N THR A 84 19.05 -0.78 -8.31
CA THR A 84 17.66 -0.54 -7.90
C THR A 84 17.14 -1.58 -6.90
N GLU A 85 17.95 -2.60 -6.56
CA GLU A 85 17.59 -3.77 -5.74
C GLU A 85 16.50 -4.66 -6.38
N ASP A 86 16.18 -4.41 -7.68
CA ASP A 86 15.31 -5.20 -8.56
C ASP A 86 15.96 -5.33 -9.96
N LEU A 87 15.24 -5.90 -10.94
CA LEU A 87 15.76 -6.10 -12.29
C LEU A 87 15.78 -4.84 -13.18
N ASP A 88 15.26 -3.72 -12.72
CA ASP A 88 15.20 -2.47 -13.50
C ASP A 88 16.57 -1.76 -13.53
N GLY A 89 17.48 -2.04 -12.58
CA GLY A 89 18.81 -1.42 -12.46
C GLY A 89 19.95 -2.28 -13.01
N ALA A 90 21.07 -1.61 -13.30
CA ALA A 90 22.31 -2.28 -13.69
C ALA A 90 22.86 -3.16 -12.55
N VAL A 91 23.53 -4.26 -12.91
CA VAL A 91 24.23 -5.13 -11.94
C VAL A 91 25.45 -4.37 -11.40
N ILE A 92 25.53 -4.23 -10.08
CA ILE A 92 26.63 -3.52 -9.37
C ILE A 92 27.55 -4.47 -8.58
N ALA A 93 27.11 -5.69 -8.29
CA ALA A 93 27.92 -6.69 -7.59
C ALA A 93 27.54 -8.10 -8.05
N ARG A 94 28.54 -8.98 -8.10
CA ARG A 94 28.38 -10.43 -8.31
C ARG A 94 29.26 -11.19 -7.33
N LYS A 95 28.76 -12.30 -6.82
CA LYS A 95 29.53 -13.28 -6.04
C LYS A 95 29.03 -14.67 -6.42
N THR A 96 29.89 -15.45 -7.06
CA THR A 96 29.58 -16.80 -7.47
C THR A 96 29.28 -17.69 -6.27
N ILE A 97 28.24 -18.47 -6.36
CA ILE A 97 27.90 -19.49 -5.37
C ILE A 97 28.42 -20.82 -5.92
N ASP A 98 29.55 -21.32 -5.37
CA ASP A 98 30.16 -22.55 -5.83
C ASP A 98 29.47 -23.79 -5.28
N THR A 99 28.94 -23.70 -4.07
CA THR A 99 28.21 -24.79 -3.42
C THR A 99 26.84 -24.22 -2.91
N PRO A 100 25.73 -24.89 -3.19
CA PRO A 100 24.42 -24.45 -2.75
C PRO A 100 24.36 -24.23 -1.23
N ILE A 101 23.85 -23.07 -0.83
CA ILE A 101 23.59 -22.78 0.58
C ILE A 101 22.41 -23.65 1.02
N ALA A 102 22.54 -24.27 2.19
CA ALA A 102 21.51 -25.11 2.75
C ALA A 102 20.20 -24.33 2.98
N THR A 103 19.10 -24.95 2.66
CA THR A 103 17.74 -24.40 2.85
C THR A 103 17.53 -23.86 4.26
N THR A 104 17.97 -24.59 5.28
CA THR A 104 17.87 -24.18 6.70
C THR A 104 18.62 -22.88 6.99
N THR A 105 19.75 -22.63 6.33
CA THR A 105 20.52 -21.39 6.48
C THR A 105 19.78 -20.20 5.87
N ILE A 106 19.19 -20.38 4.68
CA ILE A 106 18.36 -19.37 4.01
C ILE A 106 17.11 -19.07 4.85
N ASP A 107 16.42 -20.11 5.32
CA ASP A 107 15.23 -19.96 6.14
C ASP A 107 15.53 -19.25 7.48
N ALA A 108 16.68 -19.50 8.09
CA ALA A 108 17.14 -18.79 9.29
C ALA A 108 17.42 -17.30 9.01
N ALA A 109 18.06 -16.99 7.87
CA ALA A 109 18.29 -15.61 7.45
C ALA A 109 16.98 -14.85 7.24
N ILE A 110 16.02 -15.44 6.52
CA ILE A 110 14.69 -14.89 6.29
C ILE A 110 13.96 -14.68 7.63
N LYS A 111 13.95 -15.70 8.49
CA LYS A 111 13.28 -15.63 9.81
C LYS A 111 13.84 -14.53 10.70
N SER A 112 15.13 -14.24 10.61
CA SER A 112 15.80 -13.18 11.39
C SER A 112 15.35 -11.77 11.03
N LEU A 113 14.65 -11.59 9.91
CA LEU A 113 14.10 -10.31 9.44
C LEU A 113 12.64 -10.11 9.85
N ASN A 114 11.99 -11.08 10.52
CA ASN A 114 10.66 -10.89 11.07
C ASN A 114 10.69 -10.01 12.32
N GLY A 115 9.60 -9.28 12.55
CA GLY A 115 9.46 -8.33 13.66
C GLY A 115 9.76 -6.90 13.26
N SER A 116 10.14 -6.09 14.24
CA SER A 116 10.51 -4.69 14.03
C SER A 116 11.95 -4.58 13.55
N ILE A 117 12.15 -3.99 12.38
CA ILE A 117 13.47 -3.77 11.79
C ILE A 117 13.64 -2.32 11.36
N LYS A 118 14.89 -1.90 11.20
CA LYS A 118 15.24 -0.62 10.56
C LYS A 118 15.65 -0.89 9.12
N GLN A 119 15.03 -0.17 8.19
CA GLN A 119 15.38 -0.21 6.77
C GLN A 119 15.95 1.13 6.32
N ILE A 120 16.97 1.08 5.46
CA ILE A 120 17.44 2.25 4.70
C ILE A 120 16.74 2.16 3.33
N PRO A 121 15.84 3.10 2.98
CA PRO A 121 15.12 3.07 1.71
C PRO A 121 16.08 3.01 0.51
N PRO A 122 15.71 2.33 -0.60
CA PRO A 122 16.54 2.34 -1.80
C PRO A 122 16.63 3.77 -2.38
N MET A 123 17.72 4.08 -3.10
CA MET A 123 17.88 5.39 -3.77
C MET A 123 16.75 5.66 -4.76
N TYR A 124 16.28 4.63 -5.44
CA TYR A 124 15.13 4.71 -6.36
C TYR A 124 13.80 4.60 -5.59
N SER A 125 13.51 5.61 -4.76
CA SER A 125 12.27 5.68 -3.98
C SER A 125 11.67 7.09 -3.95
N ALA A 126 10.39 7.16 -3.53
CA ALA A 126 9.67 8.44 -3.38
C ALA A 126 9.94 9.15 -2.04
N VAL A 127 10.84 8.62 -1.19
CA VAL A 127 11.24 9.25 0.07
C VAL A 127 11.88 10.60 -0.21
N LYS A 128 11.45 11.62 0.54
CA LYS A 128 12.03 12.97 0.42
C LYS A 128 13.10 13.20 1.47
N VAL A 129 14.22 13.74 1.01
CA VAL A 129 15.32 14.25 1.83
C VAL A 129 15.59 15.68 1.36
N ASN A 130 15.65 16.65 2.27
CA ASN A 130 15.81 18.07 1.95
C ASN A 130 14.80 18.59 0.89
N GLY A 131 13.54 18.11 0.95
CA GLY A 131 12.47 18.53 0.04
C GLY A 131 12.47 17.85 -1.34
N ARG A 132 13.54 17.14 -1.73
CA ARG A 132 13.72 16.45 -3.01
C ARG A 132 13.59 14.92 -2.80
N ARG A 133 13.03 14.18 -3.76
CA ARG A 133 12.90 12.71 -3.68
C ARG A 133 14.24 12.02 -3.86
N LEU A 134 14.48 10.88 -3.20
CA LEU A 134 15.68 10.06 -3.40
C LEU A 134 15.87 9.66 -4.87
N TYR A 135 14.78 9.31 -5.55
CA TYR A 135 14.78 9.04 -6.98
C TYR A 135 15.35 10.18 -7.84
N ASP A 136 15.08 11.44 -7.48
CA ASP A 136 15.59 12.61 -8.24
C ASP A 136 17.09 12.82 -8.00
N TYR A 137 17.61 12.46 -6.80
CA TYR A 137 19.06 12.41 -6.53
C TYR A 137 19.73 11.31 -7.34
N ALA A 138 19.15 10.09 -7.34
CA ALA A 138 19.69 8.96 -8.10
C ALA A 138 19.85 9.30 -9.59
N ARG A 139 18.83 9.88 -10.22
CA ARG A 139 18.86 10.29 -11.63
C ARG A 139 19.87 11.38 -11.93
N ALA A 140 20.17 12.24 -10.97
CA ALA A 140 21.19 13.27 -11.11
C ALA A 140 22.61 12.76 -10.82
N GLY A 141 22.78 11.48 -10.44
CA GLY A 141 24.07 10.92 -10.02
C GLY A 141 24.58 11.49 -8.68
N GLU A 142 23.67 12.09 -7.89
CA GLU A 142 24.00 12.71 -6.61
C GLU A 142 23.81 11.73 -5.46
N THR A 143 24.72 11.72 -4.50
CA THR A 143 24.58 10.95 -3.25
C THR A 143 24.00 11.81 -2.15
N VAL A 144 23.12 11.21 -1.34
CA VAL A 144 22.54 11.86 -0.16
C VAL A 144 22.39 10.82 0.97
N ALA A 145 22.57 11.25 2.22
CA ALA A 145 22.34 10.39 3.37
C ALA A 145 20.86 9.97 3.42
N ARG A 146 20.62 8.66 3.38
CA ARG A 146 19.27 8.09 3.43
C ARG A 146 18.86 7.88 4.88
N PRO A 147 17.66 8.37 5.30
CA PRO A 147 17.19 8.18 6.66
C PRO A 147 16.80 6.72 6.90
N GLU A 148 17.18 6.17 8.05
CA GLU A 148 16.61 4.91 8.52
C GLU A 148 15.12 5.08 8.83
N ARG A 149 14.33 4.03 8.61
CA ARG A 149 12.90 4.00 8.89
C ARG A 149 12.54 2.69 9.56
N ASP A 150 11.66 2.78 10.54
CA ASP A 150 11.09 1.59 11.17
C ASP A 150 10.14 0.90 10.19
N ALA A 151 10.28 -0.42 10.10
CA ALA A 151 9.40 -1.31 9.36
C ALA A 151 9.01 -2.49 10.24
N MET A 152 7.75 -2.90 10.18
CA MET A 152 7.28 -4.12 10.83
C MET A 152 7.07 -5.20 9.78
N ILE A 153 7.77 -6.29 9.91
CA ILE A 153 7.61 -7.50 9.12
C ILE A 153 6.78 -8.46 9.95
N TYR A 154 5.50 -8.57 9.63
CA TYR A 154 4.57 -9.43 10.37
C TYR A 154 4.82 -10.90 10.10
N ASP A 155 5.16 -11.21 8.85
CA ASP A 155 5.51 -12.55 8.40
C ASP A 155 6.38 -12.45 7.15
N PHE A 156 7.45 -13.22 7.10
CA PHE A 156 8.31 -13.37 5.93
C PHE A 156 8.87 -14.78 5.92
N HIS A 157 8.55 -15.53 4.88
CA HIS A 157 8.97 -16.92 4.74
C HIS A 157 9.13 -17.31 3.26
N ARG A 158 9.93 -18.34 3.00
CA ARG A 158 10.08 -18.95 1.70
C ARG A 158 8.89 -19.85 1.39
N THR A 159 8.45 -19.86 0.12
CA THR A 159 7.27 -20.61 -0.34
C THR A 159 7.56 -21.65 -1.43
N SER A 160 8.81 -21.76 -1.89
CA SER A 160 9.23 -22.78 -2.88
C SER A 160 10.47 -23.52 -2.44
N ASP A 161 10.79 -24.60 -3.12
CA ASP A 161 12.14 -25.15 -3.10
C ASP A 161 13.14 -24.12 -3.63
N ILE A 162 14.42 -24.36 -3.34
CA ILE A 162 15.50 -23.50 -3.78
C ILE A 162 16.02 -24.06 -5.10
N ASP A 163 15.99 -23.23 -6.13
CA ASP A 163 16.59 -23.53 -7.41
C ASP A 163 18.03 -23.01 -7.44
N PHE A 164 18.97 -23.87 -7.86
CA PHE A 164 20.39 -23.54 -7.99
C PHE A 164 20.84 -23.80 -9.44
N GLU A 165 21.07 -22.74 -10.16
CA GLU A 165 21.49 -22.77 -11.55
C GLU A 165 22.44 -21.61 -11.85
N ASN A 166 23.45 -21.86 -12.71
CA ASN A 166 24.39 -20.81 -13.16
C ASN A 166 25.08 -20.08 -12.00
N SER A 167 25.42 -20.79 -10.92
CA SER A 167 26.06 -20.24 -9.72
C SER A 167 25.25 -19.15 -9.00
N VAL A 168 23.95 -19.16 -9.14
CA VAL A 168 23.00 -18.35 -8.35
C VAL A 168 21.97 -19.27 -7.70
N GLN A 169 21.39 -18.82 -6.58
CA GLN A 169 20.28 -19.51 -5.95
C GLN A 169 19.06 -18.59 -5.96
N LYS A 170 17.91 -19.13 -6.31
CA LYS A 170 16.64 -18.39 -6.27
C LYS A 170 15.54 -19.16 -5.55
N PHE A 171 14.63 -18.44 -4.95
CA PHE A 171 13.49 -18.99 -4.25
C PHE A 171 12.34 -17.99 -4.21
N ASN A 172 11.12 -18.51 -4.17
CA ASN A 172 9.93 -17.69 -3.96
C ASN A 172 9.69 -17.45 -2.47
N PHE A 173 9.08 -16.32 -2.18
CA PHE A 173 8.72 -15.92 -0.83
C PHE A 173 7.31 -15.33 -0.75
N GLU A 174 6.74 -15.33 0.44
CA GLU A 174 5.61 -14.49 0.84
C GLU A 174 6.06 -13.57 1.98
N ALA A 175 5.61 -12.31 1.95
CA ALA A 175 5.87 -11.35 3.02
C ALA A 175 4.63 -10.51 3.32
N THR A 176 4.26 -10.42 4.61
CA THR A 176 3.24 -9.49 5.13
C THR A 176 3.93 -8.40 5.95
N VAL A 177 3.73 -7.15 5.55
CA VAL A 177 4.53 -6.03 6.06
C VAL A 177 3.69 -4.78 6.33
N SER A 178 4.23 -3.87 7.16
CA SER A 178 3.65 -2.56 7.45
C SER A 178 3.78 -1.57 6.28
N LYS A 179 3.06 -0.44 6.40
CA LYS A 179 3.24 0.72 5.52
C LYS A 179 4.69 1.17 5.49
N GLY A 180 5.21 1.46 4.30
CA GLY A 180 6.54 2.04 4.11
C GLY A 180 7.67 1.02 4.04
N THR A 181 7.40 -0.27 4.21
CA THR A 181 8.39 -1.33 4.02
C THR A 181 8.74 -1.49 2.54
N TYR A 182 10.04 -1.54 2.25
CA TYR A 182 10.59 -1.80 0.91
C TYR A 182 10.94 -3.27 0.76
N ILE A 183 10.19 -3.98 -0.09
CA ILE A 183 10.42 -5.42 -0.34
C ILE A 183 11.74 -5.63 -1.08
N ARG A 184 12.13 -4.70 -1.95
CA ARG A 184 13.46 -4.71 -2.60
C ARG A 184 14.59 -4.73 -1.58
N THR A 185 14.50 -3.86 -0.57
CA THR A 185 15.47 -3.80 0.52
C THR A 185 15.41 -5.07 1.39
N LEU A 186 14.22 -5.66 1.58
CA LEU A 186 14.09 -6.93 2.32
C LEU A 186 14.86 -8.07 1.61
N ALA A 187 14.82 -8.10 0.27
CA ALA A 187 15.62 -9.04 -0.52
C ALA A 187 17.13 -8.80 -0.36
N SER A 188 17.58 -7.54 -0.49
CA SER A 188 18.98 -7.15 -0.26
C SER A 188 19.44 -7.48 1.16
N ASP A 189 18.61 -7.24 2.18
CA ASP A 189 18.93 -7.55 3.57
C ASP A 189 18.99 -9.06 3.82
N THR A 190 18.20 -9.87 3.13
CA THR A 190 18.33 -11.35 3.15
C THR A 190 19.71 -11.76 2.64
N GLY A 191 20.17 -11.18 1.52
CA GLY A 191 21.50 -11.42 1.01
C GLY A 191 22.60 -11.03 2.00
N LYS A 192 22.49 -9.87 2.64
CA LYS A 192 23.45 -9.41 3.67
C LYS A 192 23.57 -10.39 4.84
N ARG A 193 22.46 -11.02 5.28
CA ARG A 193 22.46 -12.05 6.31
C ARG A 193 23.22 -13.32 5.90
N LEU A 194 23.36 -13.54 4.60
CA LEU A 194 24.03 -14.68 4.00
C LEU A 194 25.44 -14.33 3.46
N ASP A 195 25.90 -13.09 3.66
CA ASP A 195 27.14 -12.55 3.09
C ASP A 195 27.19 -12.68 1.55
N LEU A 196 26.05 -12.46 0.89
CA LEU A 196 25.87 -12.51 -0.56
C LEU A 196 25.15 -11.28 -1.09
N PRO A 197 25.47 -10.84 -2.32
CA PRO A 197 24.61 -9.91 -3.04
C PRO A 197 23.29 -10.61 -3.40
N ALA A 198 22.18 -9.88 -3.28
CA ALA A 198 20.84 -10.39 -3.58
C ALA A 198 19.99 -9.32 -4.26
N THR A 199 19.08 -9.78 -5.10
CA THR A 199 18.15 -8.93 -5.87
C THR A 199 16.75 -9.53 -5.82
N MET A 200 15.73 -8.67 -5.71
CA MET A 200 14.35 -9.06 -5.93
C MET A 200 14.10 -9.20 -7.44
N THR A 201 13.83 -10.42 -7.91
CA THR A 201 13.67 -10.72 -9.34
C THR A 201 12.20 -10.73 -9.80
N SER A 202 11.27 -10.92 -8.88
CA SER A 202 9.84 -10.71 -9.16
C SER A 202 9.09 -10.22 -7.93
N LEU A 203 7.96 -9.51 -8.16
CA LEU A 203 7.07 -9.09 -7.09
C LEU A 203 5.64 -8.95 -7.59
N THR A 204 4.69 -9.36 -6.77
CA THR A 204 3.26 -9.11 -6.93
C THR A 204 2.65 -8.80 -5.57
N ARG A 205 1.90 -7.71 -5.46
CA ARG A 205 1.14 -7.40 -4.24
C ARG A 205 -0.18 -8.16 -4.25
N THR A 206 -0.31 -9.18 -3.40
CA THR A 206 -1.51 -10.02 -3.29
C THR A 206 -2.56 -9.47 -2.35
N MET A 207 -2.18 -8.57 -1.42
CA MET A 207 -3.10 -7.86 -0.54
C MET A 207 -2.62 -6.43 -0.29
N GLY A 208 -3.53 -5.48 -0.29
CA GLY A 208 -3.23 -4.07 0.03
C GLY A 208 -4.45 -3.30 0.47
N SER A 209 -4.30 -2.44 1.48
CA SER A 209 -5.38 -1.60 2.00
C SER A 209 -6.62 -2.37 2.48
N GLY A 210 -6.46 -3.65 2.87
CA GLY A 210 -7.52 -4.52 3.34
C GLY A 210 -8.21 -5.33 2.24
N PHE A 211 -7.76 -5.23 0.97
CA PHE A 211 -8.31 -5.97 -0.18
C PHE A 211 -7.30 -6.97 -0.71
N THR A 212 -7.79 -8.08 -1.21
CA THR A 212 -7.01 -9.17 -1.81
C THR A 212 -7.03 -9.11 -3.34
N LEU A 213 -6.16 -9.89 -3.98
CA LEU A 213 -6.09 -9.97 -5.45
C LEU A 213 -7.37 -10.55 -6.07
N SER A 214 -8.08 -11.44 -5.35
CA SER A 214 -9.35 -12.03 -5.81
C SER A 214 -10.50 -11.01 -5.86
N GLU A 215 -10.38 -9.88 -5.15
CA GLU A 215 -11.35 -8.77 -5.17
C GLU A 215 -10.96 -7.69 -6.19
N ALA A 216 -9.80 -7.82 -6.84
CA ALA A 216 -9.29 -6.82 -7.74
C ALA A 216 -9.77 -7.06 -9.18
N HIS A 217 -10.09 -5.97 -9.87
CA HIS A 217 -10.53 -5.95 -11.26
C HIS A 217 -9.38 -5.60 -12.21
N ASP A 218 -9.29 -6.28 -13.34
CA ASP A 218 -8.42 -5.86 -14.42
C ASP A 218 -9.03 -4.65 -15.14
N LEU A 219 -8.26 -3.57 -15.32
CA LEU A 219 -8.78 -2.35 -15.92
C LEU A 219 -9.29 -2.56 -17.36
N SER A 220 -8.67 -3.44 -18.12
CA SER A 220 -9.12 -3.81 -19.46
C SER A 220 -10.51 -4.44 -19.49
N GLU A 221 -10.93 -5.10 -18.42
CA GLU A 221 -12.27 -5.65 -18.23
C GLU A 221 -13.25 -4.56 -17.80
N VAL A 222 -12.84 -3.74 -16.81
CA VAL A 222 -13.65 -2.62 -16.31
C VAL A 222 -13.99 -1.61 -17.43
N GLU A 223 -13.08 -1.37 -18.37
CA GLU A 223 -13.29 -0.46 -19.51
C GLU A 223 -14.39 -0.93 -20.48
N LYS A 224 -14.70 -2.22 -20.50
CA LYS A 224 -15.73 -2.80 -21.37
C LYS A 224 -17.14 -2.74 -20.76
N LEU A 225 -17.26 -2.42 -19.47
CA LEU A 225 -18.51 -2.43 -18.74
C LEU A 225 -19.44 -1.29 -19.15
N ALA A 226 -20.75 -1.57 -19.15
CA ALA A 226 -21.77 -0.54 -19.26
C ALA A 226 -21.72 0.40 -18.04
N PRO A 227 -22.24 1.65 -18.15
CA PRO A 227 -22.15 2.63 -17.04
C PRO A 227 -22.73 2.15 -15.71
N ASP A 228 -23.78 1.36 -15.70
CA ASP A 228 -24.41 0.85 -14.49
C ASP A 228 -23.59 -0.27 -13.86
N ASP A 229 -23.05 -1.20 -14.67
CA ASP A 229 -22.16 -2.27 -14.21
C ASP A 229 -20.82 -1.69 -13.70
N LEU A 230 -20.33 -0.64 -14.35
CA LEU A 230 -19.14 0.08 -13.92
C LEU A 230 -19.28 0.63 -12.48
N ARG A 231 -20.48 1.07 -12.09
CA ARG A 231 -20.73 1.54 -10.72
C ARG A 231 -20.69 0.40 -9.70
N GLN A 232 -21.05 -0.81 -10.09
CA GLN A 232 -21.04 -1.99 -9.23
C GLN A 232 -19.63 -2.47 -8.87
N THR A 233 -18.60 -2.07 -9.64
CA THR A 233 -17.20 -2.36 -9.32
C THR A 233 -16.65 -1.52 -8.16
N ILE A 234 -17.42 -0.53 -7.68
CA ILE A 234 -17.00 0.39 -6.64
C ILE A 234 -17.45 -0.12 -5.27
N VAL A 235 -16.49 -0.34 -4.38
CA VAL A 235 -16.76 -0.63 -2.97
C VAL A 235 -17.15 0.69 -2.28
N PRO A 236 -18.35 0.79 -1.70
CA PRO A 236 -18.81 2.00 -1.01
C PRO A 236 -17.98 2.33 0.23
N ILE A 237 -17.89 3.61 0.60
CA ILE A 237 -17.12 4.05 1.77
C ILE A 237 -17.53 3.30 3.04
N LYS A 238 -18.82 3.06 3.27
CA LYS A 238 -19.32 2.36 4.45
C LYS A 238 -18.76 0.94 4.61
N ASP A 239 -18.47 0.26 3.50
CA ASP A 239 -17.98 -1.12 3.49
C ASP A 239 -16.44 -1.19 3.62
N ILE A 240 -15.76 -0.03 3.54
CA ILE A 240 -14.31 0.09 3.74
C ILE A 240 -13.96 0.29 5.21
N LEU A 241 -14.86 0.94 5.96
CA LEU A 241 -14.65 1.34 7.34
C LEU A 241 -14.96 0.18 8.29
N THR A 242 -14.10 -0.02 9.29
CA THR A 242 -14.22 -1.10 10.29
C THR A 242 -14.41 -0.58 11.72
N TRP A 243 -14.57 0.74 11.87
CA TRP A 243 -14.73 1.36 13.19
C TRP A 243 -16.15 1.21 13.71
N PRO A 244 -16.35 1.28 15.05
CA PRO A 244 -17.68 1.25 15.64
C PRO A 244 -18.59 2.35 15.08
N THR A 245 -19.88 2.04 14.97
CA THR A 245 -20.91 2.95 14.47
C THR A 245 -21.65 3.64 15.61
N HIS A 246 -22.05 4.89 15.39
CA HIS A 246 -22.96 5.65 16.24
C HIS A 246 -24.05 6.26 15.37
N VAL A 247 -25.30 5.98 15.71
CA VAL A 247 -26.46 6.57 15.02
C VAL A 247 -26.83 7.84 15.77
N LEU A 248 -26.78 8.96 15.04
CA LEU A 248 -27.04 10.29 15.59
C LEU A 248 -28.52 10.53 15.80
N SER A 249 -28.88 11.12 16.95
CA SER A 249 -30.16 11.79 17.16
C SER A 249 -30.24 13.10 16.35
N ASP A 250 -31.42 13.72 16.28
CA ASP A 250 -31.59 14.98 15.55
C ASP A 250 -30.74 16.10 16.16
N ASP A 251 -30.66 16.18 17.50
CA ASP A 251 -29.82 17.16 18.19
C ASP A 251 -28.34 16.94 17.97
N GLU A 252 -27.90 15.70 18.05
CA GLU A 252 -26.50 15.33 17.74
C GLU A 252 -26.14 15.62 16.29
N TRP A 253 -27.07 15.38 15.35
CA TRP A 253 -26.84 15.73 13.95
C TRP A 253 -26.68 17.24 13.76
N VAL A 254 -27.44 18.08 14.45
CA VAL A 254 -27.24 19.54 14.43
C VAL A 254 -25.83 19.92 14.87
N ALA A 255 -25.30 19.30 15.91
CA ALA A 255 -23.96 19.54 16.38
C ALA A 255 -22.90 19.04 15.35
N VAL A 256 -23.03 17.79 14.87
CA VAL A 256 -22.09 17.14 13.96
C VAL A 256 -22.02 17.84 12.60
N ARG A 257 -23.16 18.23 12.00
CA ARG A 257 -23.17 18.93 10.70
C ARG A 257 -22.46 20.30 10.75
N ASN A 258 -22.43 20.91 11.92
CA ASN A 258 -21.74 22.18 12.19
C ASN A 258 -20.27 21.96 12.63
N GLY A 259 -19.80 20.72 12.68
CA GLY A 259 -18.42 20.38 13.04
C GLY A 259 -18.07 20.58 14.51
N GLN A 260 -19.07 20.57 15.39
CA GLN A 260 -18.87 20.77 16.83
C GLN A 260 -18.11 19.59 17.45
N LYS A 261 -17.35 19.87 18.51
CA LYS A 261 -16.76 18.87 19.38
C LYS A 261 -17.84 18.28 20.29
N ILE A 262 -17.79 16.99 20.56
CA ILE A 262 -18.77 16.27 21.39
C ILE A 262 -18.02 15.68 22.60
N ALA A 263 -18.43 16.04 23.80
CA ALA A 263 -17.83 15.54 25.05
C ALA A 263 -18.61 14.37 25.68
N GLU A 264 -19.90 14.26 25.34
CA GLU A 264 -20.82 13.35 26.02
C GLU A 264 -20.72 11.89 25.59
N TRP A 265 -20.02 11.60 24.50
CA TRP A 265 -19.90 10.22 24.01
C TRP A 265 -18.76 9.46 24.71
N GLU A 266 -19.07 8.30 25.24
CA GLU A 266 -18.07 7.42 25.85
C GLU A 266 -16.95 7.04 24.84
N PRO A 267 -15.67 7.10 25.25
CA PRO A 267 -14.53 6.79 24.40
C PRO A 267 -14.31 5.27 24.25
N SER A 268 -15.28 4.58 23.63
CA SER A 268 -15.21 3.11 23.42
C SER A 268 -14.23 2.69 22.32
N SER A 269 -13.69 3.64 21.56
CA SER A 269 -12.72 3.42 20.48
C SER A 269 -12.05 4.73 20.10
N PHE A 270 -10.94 4.68 19.37
CA PHE A 270 -10.23 5.89 18.92
C PHE A 270 -10.94 6.60 17.75
N LEU A 271 -11.68 5.86 16.91
CA LEU A 271 -12.44 6.36 15.78
C LEU A 271 -13.88 5.81 15.81
N LYS A 272 -14.85 6.62 15.39
CA LYS A 272 -16.28 6.26 15.37
C LYS A 272 -16.94 6.75 14.09
N GLN A 273 -17.68 5.86 13.44
CA GLN A 273 -18.50 6.20 12.26
C GLN A 273 -19.83 6.79 12.72
N LEU A 274 -20.22 7.91 12.12
CA LEU A 274 -21.46 8.63 12.46
C LEU A 274 -22.48 8.51 11.34
N TYR A 275 -23.63 7.95 11.68
CA TYR A 275 -24.75 7.76 10.75
C TYR A 275 -25.93 8.66 11.17
N TYR A 276 -26.60 9.22 10.18
CA TYR A 276 -27.89 9.91 10.36
C TYR A 276 -28.78 9.61 9.16
N ASN A 277 -30.03 9.18 9.41
CA ASN A 277 -30.96 8.70 8.38
C ASN A 277 -30.32 7.66 7.44
N ASP A 278 -29.74 6.61 8.02
CA ASP A 278 -29.07 5.50 7.33
C ASP A 278 -27.90 5.89 6.40
N LYS A 279 -27.43 7.13 6.48
CA LYS A 279 -26.33 7.65 5.69
C LYS A 279 -25.11 7.93 6.55
N LEU A 280 -23.95 7.44 6.10
CA LEU A 280 -22.66 7.80 6.70
C LEU A 280 -22.40 9.30 6.50
N LYS A 281 -22.34 10.05 7.59
CA LYS A 281 -22.11 11.50 7.60
C LYS A 281 -20.66 11.86 7.82
N ALA A 282 -20.04 11.26 8.83
CA ALA A 282 -18.68 11.59 9.25
C ALA A 282 -18.00 10.42 9.96
N VAL A 283 -16.70 10.57 10.17
CA VAL A 283 -15.92 9.83 11.16
C VAL A 283 -15.39 10.84 12.16
N TYR A 284 -15.60 10.58 13.43
CA TYR A 284 -15.02 11.36 14.51
C TYR A 284 -13.87 10.59 15.17
N GLN A 285 -12.91 11.34 15.65
CA GLN A 285 -11.76 10.87 16.40
C GLN A 285 -11.81 11.37 17.83
N TYR A 286 -11.56 10.51 18.79
CA TYR A 286 -11.39 10.91 20.18
C TYR A 286 -10.05 11.61 20.39
N ASP A 287 -10.07 12.74 21.07
CA ASP A 287 -8.90 13.50 21.47
C ASP A 287 -8.70 13.32 22.97
N ASP A 288 -7.72 12.49 23.36
CA ASP A 288 -7.42 12.18 24.76
C ASP A 288 -6.97 13.41 25.55
N SER A 289 -6.39 14.42 24.91
CA SER A 289 -5.89 15.61 25.60
C SER A 289 -7.00 16.59 25.99
N GLU A 290 -8.05 16.66 25.19
CA GLU A 290 -9.20 17.54 25.43
C GLU A 290 -10.43 16.76 25.94
N HIS A 291 -10.37 15.42 25.98
CA HIS A 291 -11.50 14.55 26.34
C HIS A 291 -12.77 14.79 25.50
N VAL A 292 -12.60 14.98 24.19
CA VAL A 292 -13.71 15.25 23.26
C VAL A 292 -13.57 14.47 21.97
N TRP A 293 -14.68 14.21 21.33
CA TRP A 293 -14.73 13.75 19.95
C TRP A 293 -14.71 14.93 19.00
N ARG A 294 -13.86 14.86 17.97
CA ARG A 294 -13.78 15.86 16.91
C ARG A 294 -13.80 15.24 15.51
N SER A 295 -14.27 16.01 14.56
CA SER A 295 -14.35 15.61 13.16
C SER A 295 -12.99 15.19 12.60
N ARG A 296 -12.89 13.98 12.07
CA ARG A 296 -11.73 13.46 11.33
C ARG A 296 -11.98 13.46 9.82
N TYR A 297 -13.10 12.88 9.40
CA TYR A 297 -13.56 12.85 8.01
C TYR A 297 -15.02 13.23 7.94
N VAL A 298 -15.37 14.17 7.05
CA VAL A 298 -16.77 14.54 6.77
C VAL A 298 -17.10 14.09 5.35
N PHE A 299 -18.11 13.24 5.21
CA PHE A 299 -18.55 12.72 3.91
C PHE A 299 -19.81 13.43 3.42
N ASP A 300 -20.71 13.80 4.33
CA ASP A 300 -21.95 14.48 4.01
C ASP A 300 -22.36 15.38 5.20
N ASN A 301 -22.61 16.63 4.93
CA ASN A 301 -23.06 17.62 5.93
C ASN A 301 -24.40 18.27 5.56
N GLN A 302 -25.13 17.66 4.59
CA GLN A 302 -26.45 18.10 4.14
C GLN A 302 -27.56 17.19 4.66
#